data_2ca8c74834954bf9983ab6631b1aaada
#
_entry.id   2ca8c74834954bf9983ab6631b1aaada
#
_cell.length_a   1.000
_cell.length_b   1.000
_cell.length_c   1.000
_cell.angle_alpha   90.00
_cell.angle_beta   90.00
_cell.angle_gamma   90.00
#
_symmetry.space_group_name_H-M   'P 1'
#
loop_
_entity.id
_entity.type
_entity.pdbx_description
1 polymer ?
#
loop_
_entity_poly.entity_id
_entity_poly.type
_entity_poly.pdbx_seq_one_letter_code
_entity_poly.pdbx_strand_id
1 'polypeptide(L)'
;LILKEKEYKDLPFVDVVEGDWFYDAVQYARINGFFNGTSETTFAPNGTMTRGMFVTVLGRIAGVDTADYAGQTPFKDVPANMYYAPYVAWAAKHGVTSGMGDGTFSPDGLINREQMATFFVRYFEKFDIDYSTGENITTTPADINKVSSWAQDAVKNLWKQGLLDGIKTDVYAIHDNFAAPTAACDLYDFLSLSPEKIADYLPFL
;
A
#
# COMPACT_ATOMS: atom_id res chain seq x y z
N LEU A 1 -5.72 14.25 -9.51
CA LEU A 1 -4.71 14.58 -8.47
C LEU A 1 -3.50 15.15 -9.18
N ILE A 2 -3.25 16.44 -9.06
CA ILE A 2 -1.97 17.01 -9.51
C ILE A 2 -0.97 16.63 -8.42
N LEU A 3 -0.08 15.70 -8.72
CA LEU A 3 1.05 15.42 -7.84
C LEU A 3 1.80 16.73 -7.65
N LYS A 4 1.80 17.23 -6.43
CA LYS A 4 2.47 18.50 -6.12
C LYS A 4 3.96 18.30 -6.35
N GLU A 5 4.53 19.03 -7.31
CA GLU A 5 5.98 19.16 -7.43
C GLU A 5 6.56 19.59 -6.08
N LYS A 6 7.72 19.03 -5.77
CA LYS A 6 8.50 19.19 -4.53
C LYS A 6 8.61 20.64 -4.06
N GLU A 7 7.61 21.15 -3.34
CA GLU A 7 7.91 22.14 -2.32
C GLU A 7 8.31 21.35 -1.07
N TYR A 8 9.61 21.26 -0.82
CA TYR A 8 10.18 20.67 0.39
C TYR A 8 9.68 21.46 1.60
N LYS A 9 8.56 21.05 2.17
CA LYS A 9 8.15 21.48 3.49
C LYS A 9 8.74 20.50 4.48
N ASP A 10 9.30 21.04 5.56
CA ASP A 10 9.77 20.23 6.67
C ASP A 10 8.67 19.25 7.10
N LEU A 11 9.04 17.99 7.24
CA LEU A 11 8.12 16.99 7.77
C LEU A 11 7.75 17.38 9.20
N PRO A 12 6.46 17.28 9.58
CA PRO A 12 6.04 17.61 10.95
C PRO A 12 6.49 16.53 11.95
N PHE A 13 7.06 15.43 11.46
CA PHE A 13 7.36 14.24 12.26
C PHE A 13 8.72 14.36 12.91
N VAL A 14 8.74 14.39 14.24
CA VAL A 14 9.97 14.48 15.04
C VAL A 14 10.78 13.18 15.06
N ASP A 15 10.18 12.07 14.64
CA ASP A 15 10.73 10.74 14.57
C ASP A 15 11.14 10.30 13.15
N VAL A 16 11.16 11.26 12.20
CA VAL A 16 11.66 11.07 10.83
C VAL A 16 12.62 12.22 10.53
N VAL A 17 13.89 11.90 10.32
CA VAL A 17 14.94 12.91 10.13
C VAL A 17 15.58 12.79 8.76
N GLU A 18 16.09 13.90 8.25
CA GLU A 18 16.86 13.93 7.01
C GLU A 18 18.07 12.97 7.13
N GLY A 19 18.18 12.07 6.18
CA GLY A 19 19.18 10.99 6.20
C GLY A 19 18.65 9.61 6.59
N ASP A 20 17.41 9.51 7.07
CA ASP A 20 16.72 8.23 7.15
C ASP A 20 16.50 7.67 5.74
N TRP A 21 16.72 6.38 5.53
CA TRP A 21 16.58 5.74 4.22
C TRP A 21 15.16 5.87 3.61
N PHE A 22 14.18 6.08 4.45
CA PHE A 22 12.77 6.25 4.07
C PHE A 22 12.31 7.72 4.06
N TYR A 23 13.19 8.71 4.32
CA TYR A 23 12.81 10.12 4.48
C TYR A 23 12.06 10.67 3.27
N ASP A 24 12.60 10.52 2.06
CA ASP A 24 12.00 11.02 0.83
C ASP A 24 10.64 10.37 0.55
N ALA A 25 10.53 9.07 0.79
CA ALA A 25 9.29 8.32 0.61
C ALA A 25 8.19 8.76 1.60
N VAL A 26 8.54 8.98 2.87
CA VAL A 26 7.62 9.48 3.89
C VAL A 26 7.19 10.91 3.57
N GLN A 27 8.12 11.77 3.13
CA GLN A 27 7.83 13.14 2.72
C GLN A 27 6.85 13.16 1.54
N TYR A 28 7.11 12.37 0.51
CA TYR A 28 6.25 12.23 -0.66
C TYR A 28 4.84 11.76 -0.26
N ALA A 29 4.76 10.69 0.52
CA ALA A 29 3.48 10.13 0.97
C ALA A 29 2.69 11.13 1.85
N ARG A 30 3.38 11.93 2.66
CA ARG A 30 2.76 12.97 3.50
C ARG A 30 2.24 14.15 2.67
N ILE A 31 3.03 14.66 1.72
CA ILE A 31 2.65 15.79 0.87
C ILE A 31 1.42 15.45 0.01
N ASN A 32 1.34 14.22 -0.48
CA ASN A 32 0.21 13.75 -1.28
C ASN A 32 -0.98 13.25 -0.44
N GLY A 33 -0.89 13.31 0.90
CA GLY A 33 -1.99 12.93 1.78
C GLY A 33 -2.24 11.43 1.91
N PHE A 34 -1.32 10.58 1.44
CA PHE A 34 -1.44 9.12 1.54
C PHE A 34 -1.24 8.64 2.97
N PHE A 35 -0.23 9.21 3.65
CA PHE A 35 0.05 8.95 5.06
C PHE A 35 -0.09 10.23 5.88
N ASN A 36 -0.76 10.13 7.03
CA ASN A 36 -0.96 11.25 7.95
C ASN A 36 -0.09 11.15 9.21
N GLY A 37 0.68 10.06 9.36
CA GLY A 37 1.35 9.74 10.62
C GLY A 37 0.41 9.09 11.64
N THR A 38 0.97 8.73 12.78
CA THR A 38 0.22 8.19 13.94
C THR A 38 -0.28 9.29 14.87
N SER A 39 0.31 10.49 14.75
CA SER A 39 -0.15 11.74 15.35
C SER A 39 0.23 12.91 14.44
N GLU A 40 -0.08 14.15 14.86
CA GLU A 40 0.33 15.35 14.14
C GLU A 40 1.86 15.49 14.01
N THR A 41 2.61 14.93 14.94
CA THR A 41 4.06 15.09 15.05
C THR A 41 4.85 13.77 15.05
N THR A 42 4.20 12.64 14.88
CA THR A 42 4.85 11.32 14.86
C THR A 42 4.38 10.48 13.68
N PHE A 43 5.32 9.83 13.03
CA PHE A 43 5.08 8.85 11.96
C PHE A 43 5.05 7.41 12.48
N ALA A 44 5.85 7.11 13.50
CA ALA A 44 6.13 5.80 14.09
C ALA A 44 6.81 4.84 13.09
N PRO A 45 8.03 5.14 12.62
CA PRO A 45 8.71 4.37 11.58
C PRO A 45 8.99 2.90 11.94
N ASN A 46 9.06 2.57 13.23
CA ASN A 46 9.21 1.20 13.71
C ASN A 46 7.85 0.52 14.01
N GLY A 47 6.74 1.21 13.75
CA GLY A 47 5.40 0.67 13.95
C GLY A 47 4.99 -0.26 12.81
N THR A 48 4.28 -1.33 13.16
CA THR A 48 3.65 -2.23 12.17
C THR A 48 2.35 -1.63 11.65
N MET A 49 1.97 -1.98 10.43
CA MET A 49 0.68 -1.58 9.86
C MET A 49 -0.38 -2.64 10.07
N THR A 50 -1.60 -2.19 10.32
CA THR A 50 -2.78 -3.07 10.25
C THR A 50 -3.33 -3.13 8.83
N ARG A 51 -4.16 -4.13 8.55
CA ARG A 51 -4.86 -4.27 7.26
C ARG A 51 -5.79 -3.09 6.98
N GLY A 52 -6.46 -2.56 8.03
CA GLY A 52 -7.29 -1.37 7.92
C GLY A 52 -6.50 -0.11 7.55
N MET A 53 -5.31 0.07 8.14
CA MET A 53 -4.39 1.15 7.77
C MET A 53 -3.97 1.05 6.30
N PHE A 54 -3.56 -0.13 5.86
CA PHE A 54 -3.07 -0.34 4.51
C PHE A 54 -4.16 -0.07 3.45
N VAL A 55 -5.36 -0.62 3.64
CA VAL A 55 -6.49 -0.36 2.73
C VAL A 55 -6.89 1.13 2.72
N THR A 56 -6.75 1.83 3.85
CA THR A 56 -6.97 3.28 3.89
C THR A 56 -5.97 4.02 3.00
N VAL A 57 -4.69 3.62 3.03
CA VAL A 57 -3.66 4.20 2.15
C VAL A 57 -3.99 3.95 0.69
N LEU A 58 -4.31 2.72 0.30
CA LEU A 58 -4.73 2.40 -1.08
C LEU A 58 -5.94 3.24 -1.53
N GLY A 59 -6.96 3.38 -0.67
CA GLY A 59 -8.13 4.16 -1.01
C GLY A 59 -7.84 5.66 -1.14
N ARG A 60 -6.89 6.20 -0.37
CA ARG A 60 -6.43 7.59 -0.52
C ARG A 60 -5.68 7.80 -1.84
N ILE A 61 -4.84 6.85 -2.24
CA ILE A 61 -4.17 6.85 -3.53
C ILE A 61 -5.20 6.81 -4.66
N ALA A 62 -6.21 5.97 -4.53
CA ALA A 62 -7.32 5.86 -5.46
C ALA A 62 -8.26 7.08 -5.45
N GLY A 63 -8.04 8.08 -4.59
CA GLY A 63 -8.89 9.27 -4.51
C GLY A 63 -10.32 8.99 -4.07
N VAL A 64 -10.54 7.94 -3.27
CA VAL A 64 -11.88 7.48 -2.86
C VAL A 64 -12.61 8.58 -2.11
N ASP A 65 -13.78 8.99 -2.62
CA ASP A 65 -14.73 9.79 -1.85
C ASP A 65 -15.39 8.89 -0.79
N THR A 66 -15.06 9.16 0.45
CA THR A 66 -15.58 8.36 1.58
C THR A 66 -17.10 8.49 1.76
N ALA A 67 -17.72 9.56 1.23
CA ALA A 67 -19.17 9.75 1.28
C ALA A 67 -19.91 8.69 0.47
N ASP A 68 -19.35 8.22 -0.65
CA ASP A 68 -19.95 7.20 -1.51
C ASP A 68 -20.05 5.83 -0.85
N TYR A 69 -19.27 5.60 0.20
CA TYR A 69 -19.17 4.33 0.92
C TYR A 69 -19.60 4.43 2.39
N ALA A 70 -20.14 5.59 2.81
CA ALA A 70 -20.55 5.80 4.18
C ALA A 70 -21.64 4.79 4.61
N GLY A 71 -21.47 4.21 5.78
CA GLY A 71 -22.42 3.23 6.36
C GLY A 71 -22.39 1.84 5.71
N GLN A 72 -21.57 1.61 4.69
CA GLN A 72 -21.44 0.29 4.06
C GLN A 72 -20.47 -0.58 4.88
N THR A 73 -20.91 -1.76 5.28
CA THR A 73 -20.12 -2.71 6.08
C THR A 73 -20.21 -4.11 5.47
N PRO A 74 -19.41 -4.40 4.42
CA PRO A 74 -19.43 -5.70 3.75
C PRO A 74 -18.91 -6.85 4.61
N PHE A 75 -18.24 -6.52 5.72
CA PHE A 75 -17.66 -7.48 6.66
C PHE A 75 -18.19 -7.25 8.07
N LYS A 76 -18.46 -8.34 8.80
CA LYS A 76 -19.10 -8.31 10.13
C LYS A 76 -18.25 -7.69 11.24
N ASP A 77 -16.93 -7.61 11.03
CA ASP A 77 -15.92 -7.08 11.96
C ASP A 77 -15.44 -5.66 11.60
N VAL A 78 -16.13 -4.99 10.67
CA VAL A 78 -15.82 -3.61 10.26
C VAL A 78 -16.95 -2.69 10.70
N PRO A 79 -16.84 -2.01 11.87
CA PRO A 79 -17.84 -1.05 12.32
C PRO A 79 -17.89 0.17 11.39
N ALA A 80 -19.12 0.62 11.04
CA ALA A 80 -19.34 1.70 10.07
C ALA A 80 -18.74 3.07 10.47
N ASN A 81 -18.49 3.28 11.77
CA ASN A 81 -17.94 4.53 12.31
C ASN A 81 -16.41 4.58 12.32
N MET A 82 -15.73 3.53 11.88
CA MET A 82 -14.27 3.49 11.84
C MET A 82 -13.75 4.20 10.61
N TYR A 83 -12.60 4.89 10.75
CA TYR A 83 -11.99 5.68 9.67
C TYR A 83 -11.67 4.84 8.41
N TYR A 84 -11.36 3.56 8.59
CA TYR A 84 -11.06 2.65 7.50
C TYR A 84 -12.32 2.05 6.82
N ALA A 85 -13.49 2.17 7.45
CA ALA A 85 -14.71 1.49 6.99
C ALA A 85 -15.08 1.83 5.53
N PRO A 86 -15.12 3.10 5.09
CA PRO A 86 -15.44 3.44 3.70
C PRO A 86 -14.40 2.90 2.72
N TYR A 87 -13.13 2.86 3.09
CA TYR A 87 -12.07 2.31 2.24
C TYR A 87 -12.13 0.79 2.13
N VAL A 88 -12.52 0.10 3.21
CA VAL A 88 -12.77 -1.35 3.19
C VAL A 88 -13.98 -1.67 2.32
N ALA A 89 -15.05 -0.88 2.40
CA ALA A 89 -16.23 -1.02 1.56
C ALA A 89 -15.90 -0.81 0.07
N TRP A 90 -15.12 0.23 -0.25
CA TRP A 90 -14.58 0.48 -1.59
C TRP A 90 -13.76 -0.71 -2.10
N ALA A 91 -12.79 -1.16 -1.32
CA ALA A 91 -11.91 -2.26 -1.71
C ALA A 91 -12.67 -3.57 -1.96
N ALA A 92 -13.70 -3.86 -1.15
CA ALA A 92 -14.57 -5.01 -1.35
C ALA A 92 -15.41 -4.88 -2.62
N LYS A 93 -16.03 -3.71 -2.85
CA LYS A 93 -16.86 -3.44 -4.04
C LYS A 93 -16.07 -3.59 -5.33
N HIS A 94 -14.82 -3.15 -5.36
CA HIS A 94 -13.97 -3.20 -6.54
C HIS A 94 -13.11 -4.47 -6.63
N GLY A 95 -13.26 -5.43 -5.70
CA GLY A 95 -12.54 -6.71 -5.74
C GLY A 95 -11.06 -6.61 -5.38
N VAL A 96 -10.63 -5.49 -4.79
CA VAL A 96 -9.27 -5.33 -4.22
C VAL A 96 -9.11 -6.25 -3.00
N THR A 97 -10.18 -6.49 -2.26
CA THR A 97 -10.21 -7.48 -1.18
C THR A 97 -11.45 -8.36 -1.23
N SER A 98 -11.29 -9.60 -0.78
CA SER A 98 -12.40 -10.54 -0.50
C SER A 98 -12.52 -10.87 1.00
N GLY A 99 -11.79 -10.15 1.86
CA GLY A 99 -11.73 -10.44 3.29
C GLY A 99 -10.89 -11.69 3.60
N MET A 100 -11.20 -12.32 4.71
CA MET A 100 -10.50 -13.53 5.21
C MET A 100 -11.17 -14.84 4.76
N GLY A 101 -12.30 -14.78 4.06
CA GLY A 101 -13.04 -15.94 3.56
C GLY A 101 -14.16 -16.43 4.50
N ASP A 102 -14.25 -15.88 5.71
CA ASP A 102 -15.26 -16.23 6.74
C ASP A 102 -16.27 -15.09 7.01
N GLY A 103 -16.30 -14.09 6.12
CA GLY A 103 -17.13 -12.89 6.27
C GLY A 103 -16.50 -11.82 7.17
N THR A 104 -15.20 -11.96 7.52
CA THR A 104 -14.41 -10.94 8.20
C THR A 104 -13.38 -10.30 7.29
N PHE A 105 -12.90 -9.10 7.66
CA PHE A 105 -11.79 -8.40 7.03
C PHE A 105 -10.52 -8.42 7.87
N SER A 106 -10.66 -8.54 9.20
CA SER A 106 -9.59 -8.42 10.19
C SER A 106 -8.87 -7.05 10.14
N PRO A 107 -9.58 -5.92 10.34
CA PRO A 107 -9.01 -4.58 10.14
C PRO A 107 -7.84 -4.27 11.08
N ASP A 108 -7.87 -4.79 12.31
CA ASP A 108 -6.84 -4.60 13.32
C ASP A 108 -5.73 -5.66 13.25
N GLY A 109 -5.90 -6.67 12.41
CA GLY A 109 -4.86 -7.66 12.13
C GLY A 109 -3.67 -7.02 11.43
N LEU A 110 -2.46 -7.39 11.83
CA LEU A 110 -1.25 -6.91 11.17
C LEU A 110 -1.19 -7.42 9.73
N ILE A 111 -0.83 -6.52 8.81
CA ILE A 111 -0.61 -6.93 7.42
C ILE A 111 0.80 -7.49 7.26
N ASN A 112 0.92 -8.61 6.59
CA ASN A 112 2.21 -9.16 6.19
C ASN A 112 2.52 -8.85 4.71
N ARG A 113 3.75 -9.13 4.29
CA ARG A 113 4.23 -8.77 2.96
C ARG A 113 3.48 -9.49 1.81
N GLU A 114 3.08 -10.74 2.00
CA GLU A 114 2.30 -11.47 0.98
C GLU A 114 0.89 -10.91 0.79
N GLN A 115 0.27 -10.47 1.88
CA GLN A 115 -1.03 -9.79 1.83
C GLN A 115 -0.92 -8.44 1.13
N MET A 116 0.12 -7.67 1.46
CA MET A 116 0.40 -6.38 0.83
C MET A 116 0.58 -6.53 -0.69
N ALA A 117 1.43 -7.46 -1.13
CA ALA A 117 1.65 -7.74 -2.54
C ALA A 117 0.34 -8.10 -3.27
N THR A 118 -0.51 -8.91 -2.62
CA THR A 118 -1.81 -9.28 -3.18
C THR A 118 -2.77 -8.09 -3.30
N PHE A 119 -2.78 -7.19 -2.32
CA PHE A 119 -3.59 -5.96 -2.39
C PHE A 119 -3.12 -5.06 -3.54
N PHE A 120 -1.81 -4.85 -3.70
CA PHE A 120 -1.28 -4.04 -4.79
C PHE A 120 -1.64 -4.62 -6.15
N VAL A 121 -1.33 -5.90 -6.40
CA VAL A 121 -1.62 -6.50 -7.71
C VAL A 121 -3.10 -6.46 -8.03
N ARG A 122 -3.97 -6.79 -7.08
CA ARG A 122 -5.42 -6.68 -7.30
C ARG A 122 -5.86 -5.24 -7.57
N TYR A 123 -5.30 -4.28 -6.88
CA TYR A 123 -5.56 -2.86 -7.14
C TYR A 123 -5.16 -2.49 -8.57
N PHE A 124 -3.94 -2.82 -8.99
CA PHE A 124 -3.46 -2.52 -10.33
C PHE A 124 -4.32 -3.18 -11.42
N GLU A 125 -4.61 -4.47 -11.28
CA GLU A 125 -5.45 -5.21 -12.22
C GLU A 125 -6.89 -4.69 -12.31
N LYS A 126 -7.48 -4.28 -11.19
CA LYS A 126 -8.88 -3.79 -11.16
C LYS A 126 -9.04 -2.39 -11.73
N PHE A 127 -8.00 -1.61 -11.75
CA PHE A 127 -8.00 -0.26 -12.27
C PHE A 127 -7.17 -0.11 -13.55
N ASP A 128 -6.79 -1.25 -14.19
CA ASP A 128 -6.01 -1.31 -15.43
C ASP A 128 -4.71 -0.48 -15.35
N ILE A 129 -4.09 -0.44 -14.17
CA ILE A 129 -2.85 0.30 -13.93
C ILE A 129 -1.69 -0.54 -14.46
N ASP A 130 -0.96 0.00 -15.44
CA ASP A 130 0.29 -0.59 -15.92
C ASP A 130 1.41 -0.33 -14.92
N TYR A 131 1.80 -1.38 -14.20
CA TYR A 131 2.92 -1.35 -13.25
C TYR A 131 4.22 -1.94 -13.82
N SER A 132 4.32 -2.05 -15.13
CA SER A 132 5.57 -2.47 -15.78
C SER A 132 6.64 -1.38 -15.63
N THR A 133 7.81 -1.76 -15.10
CA THR A 133 8.94 -0.84 -14.89
C THR A 133 9.91 -0.84 -16.06
N GLY A 134 9.77 -1.78 -16.99
CA GLY A 134 10.79 -2.10 -17.99
C GLY A 134 11.90 -3.01 -17.46
N GLU A 135 11.96 -3.25 -16.15
CA GLU A 135 12.80 -4.28 -15.58
C GLU A 135 12.23 -5.68 -15.87
N ASN A 136 13.10 -6.65 -15.95
CA ASN A 136 12.71 -8.05 -16.10
C ASN A 136 13.63 -8.93 -15.25
N ILE A 137 13.40 -8.93 -13.94
CA ILE A 137 14.14 -9.77 -13.01
C ILE A 137 13.74 -11.22 -13.28
N THR A 138 14.69 -12.03 -13.74
CA THR A 138 14.45 -13.43 -14.14
C THR A 138 14.50 -14.42 -12.98
N THR A 139 14.96 -13.96 -11.82
CA THR A 139 15.00 -14.77 -10.58
C THR A 139 13.66 -14.73 -9.87
N THR A 140 13.44 -15.66 -8.97
CA THR A 140 12.33 -15.64 -8.01
C THR A 140 12.91 -15.61 -6.61
N PRO A 141 12.19 -15.06 -5.61
CA PRO A 141 12.66 -15.12 -4.23
C PRO A 141 12.97 -16.56 -3.80
N ALA A 142 14.10 -16.76 -3.11
CA ALA A 142 14.53 -18.10 -2.66
C ALA A 142 13.52 -18.72 -1.68
N ASP A 143 12.73 -17.90 -1.00
CA ASP A 143 11.69 -18.31 -0.06
C ASP A 143 10.26 -18.29 -0.64
N ILE A 144 10.12 -18.26 -1.98
CA ILE A 144 8.81 -18.22 -2.66
C ILE A 144 7.92 -19.42 -2.29
N ASN A 145 8.50 -20.55 -1.95
CA ASN A 145 7.79 -21.75 -1.51
C ASN A 145 7.16 -21.61 -0.09
N LYS A 146 7.56 -20.59 0.66
CA LYS A 146 6.95 -20.22 1.95
C LYS A 146 5.78 -19.27 1.77
N VAL A 147 5.66 -18.62 0.61
CA VAL A 147 4.51 -17.79 0.27
C VAL A 147 3.27 -18.65 0.14
N SER A 148 2.17 -18.23 0.73
CA SER A 148 0.87 -18.86 0.55
C SER A 148 0.53 -18.98 -0.94
N SER A 149 -0.05 -20.09 -1.35
CA SER A 149 -0.33 -20.36 -2.77
C SER A 149 -1.16 -19.27 -3.45
N TRP A 150 -2.09 -18.65 -2.71
CA TRP A 150 -2.94 -17.57 -3.20
C TRP A 150 -2.19 -16.25 -3.46
N ALA A 151 -0.98 -16.07 -2.90
CA ALA A 151 -0.18 -14.85 -3.03
C ALA A 151 1.05 -15.02 -3.94
N GLN A 152 1.42 -16.26 -4.30
CA GLN A 152 2.66 -16.51 -5.05
C GLN A 152 2.75 -15.75 -6.37
N ASP A 153 1.65 -15.68 -7.13
CA ASP A 153 1.66 -15.00 -8.42
C ASP A 153 1.80 -13.48 -8.24
N ALA A 154 1.14 -12.90 -7.24
CA ALA A 154 1.29 -11.48 -6.92
C ALA A 154 2.73 -11.13 -6.54
N VAL A 155 3.35 -11.93 -5.65
CA VAL A 155 4.75 -11.73 -5.25
C VAL A 155 5.70 -11.86 -6.44
N LYS A 156 5.52 -12.89 -7.28
CA LYS A 156 6.37 -13.09 -8.48
C LYS A 156 6.23 -11.95 -9.49
N ASN A 157 5.00 -11.47 -9.71
CA ASN A 157 4.75 -10.39 -10.65
C ASN A 157 5.42 -9.08 -10.21
N LEU A 158 5.24 -8.68 -8.94
CA LEU A 158 5.88 -7.48 -8.42
C LEU A 158 7.40 -7.62 -8.32
N TRP A 159 7.91 -8.80 -7.90
CA TRP A 159 9.35 -9.08 -7.88
C TRP A 159 9.97 -8.95 -9.25
N LYS A 160 9.35 -9.53 -10.28
CA LYS A 160 9.81 -9.46 -11.66
C LYS A 160 9.95 -8.03 -12.17
N GLN A 161 9.12 -7.12 -11.68
CA GLN A 161 9.13 -5.70 -12.02
C GLN A 161 10.08 -4.87 -11.13
N GLY A 162 10.79 -5.46 -10.18
CA GLY A 162 11.63 -4.71 -9.25
C GLY A 162 10.85 -3.82 -8.27
N LEU A 163 9.54 -4.11 -8.08
CA LEU A 163 8.66 -3.35 -7.19
C LEU A 163 8.64 -3.91 -5.77
N LEU A 164 9.29 -5.02 -5.53
CA LEU A 164 9.46 -5.62 -4.22
C LEU A 164 10.92 -5.87 -3.95
N ASP A 165 11.46 -5.20 -2.95
CA ASP A 165 12.79 -5.47 -2.45
C ASP A 165 12.78 -6.59 -1.40
N GLY A 166 13.76 -7.51 -1.51
CA GLY A 166 14.03 -8.47 -0.45
C GLY A 166 14.75 -7.81 0.72
N ILE A 167 14.63 -8.39 1.91
CA ILE A 167 15.48 -8.00 3.04
C ILE A 167 16.96 -8.42 2.84
N LYS A 168 17.18 -9.31 1.89
CA LYS A 168 18.48 -9.71 1.31
C LYS A 168 18.25 -9.86 -0.17
N THR A 169 19.31 -9.88 -0.96
CA THR A 169 19.26 -9.91 -2.43
C THR A 169 18.36 -10.98 -3.06
N ASP A 170 17.94 -11.99 -2.31
CA ASP A 170 17.16 -13.12 -2.82
C ASP A 170 16.05 -13.62 -1.88
N VAL A 171 15.81 -12.96 -0.73
CA VAL A 171 14.83 -13.39 0.27
C VAL A 171 13.79 -12.30 0.49
N TYR A 172 12.52 -12.63 0.21
CA TYR A 172 11.40 -11.70 0.33
C TYR A 172 10.91 -11.45 1.77
N ALA A 173 11.22 -12.37 2.71
CA ALA A 173 10.80 -12.29 4.11
C ALA A 173 9.27 -12.17 4.31
N ILE A 174 8.55 -13.08 3.73
CA ILE A 174 7.09 -13.10 3.54
C ILE A 174 6.27 -12.94 4.83
N HIS A 175 6.78 -13.46 5.92
CA HIS A 175 6.06 -13.48 7.20
C HIS A 175 6.40 -12.29 8.10
N ASP A 176 7.30 -11.41 7.66
CA ASP A 176 7.60 -10.22 8.43
C ASP A 176 6.41 -9.26 8.42
N ASN A 177 6.12 -8.69 9.57
CA ASN A 177 5.12 -7.65 9.68
C ASN A 177 5.57 -6.43 8.88
N PHE A 178 4.64 -5.89 8.11
CA PHE A 178 4.92 -4.78 7.22
C PHE A 178 4.94 -3.47 8.01
N ALA A 179 6.03 -2.75 7.95
CA ALA A 179 6.21 -1.47 8.62
C ALA A 179 5.78 -0.29 7.71
N ALA A 180 5.27 0.77 8.32
CA ALA A 180 4.82 1.95 7.59
C ALA A 180 5.89 2.59 6.66
N PRO A 181 7.18 2.69 7.03
CA PRO A 181 8.21 3.20 6.12
C PRO A 181 8.40 2.33 4.89
N THR A 182 8.40 1.00 5.04
CA THR A 182 8.51 0.07 3.91
C THR A 182 7.32 0.24 2.97
N ALA A 183 6.09 0.39 3.53
CA ALA A 183 4.91 0.68 2.72
C ALA A 183 5.04 2.01 1.95
N ALA A 184 5.60 3.04 2.59
CA ALA A 184 5.82 4.33 1.94
C ALA A 184 6.87 4.23 0.82
N CYS A 185 7.93 3.42 1.00
CA CYS A 185 8.97 3.21 -0.01
C CYS A 185 8.46 2.38 -1.19
N ASP A 186 7.85 1.22 -0.95
CA ASP A 186 7.26 0.41 -2.02
C ASP A 186 6.25 1.22 -2.84
N LEU A 187 5.47 2.09 -2.16
CA LEU A 187 4.56 3.01 -2.80
C LEU A 187 5.29 4.12 -3.57
N TYR A 188 6.34 4.71 -2.99
CA TYR A 188 7.14 5.75 -3.63
C TYR A 188 7.80 5.23 -4.91
N ASP A 189 8.40 4.04 -4.85
CA ASP A 189 9.00 3.39 -5.99
C ASP A 189 7.96 3.15 -7.08
N PHE A 190 6.79 2.62 -6.73
CA PHE A 190 5.69 2.47 -7.67
C PHE A 190 5.24 3.79 -8.30
N LEU A 191 5.00 4.83 -7.49
CA LEU A 191 4.51 6.13 -7.96
C LEU A 191 5.58 6.96 -8.67
N SER A 192 6.87 6.73 -8.43
CA SER A 192 7.97 7.42 -9.10
C SER A 192 8.32 6.83 -10.46
N LEU A 193 7.88 5.61 -10.77
CA LEU A 193 8.19 4.92 -12.01
C LEU A 193 7.62 5.59 -13.26
N SER A 194 6.55 6.35 -13.15
CA SER A 194 6.00 7.11 -14.25
C SER A 194 4.93 8.10 -13.79
N PRO A 195 5.32 9.34 -13.44
CA PRO A 195 4.36 10.41 -13.17
C PRO A 195 3.37 10.60 -14.33
N GLU A 196 3.81 10.35 -15.58
CA GLU A 196 2.98 10.42 -16.78
C GLU A 196 1.98 9.27 -16.86
N LYS A 197 2.38 8.04 -16.53
CA LYS A 197 1.47 6.89 -16.50
C LYS A 197 0.39 7.04 -15.43
N ILE A 198 0.74 7.58 -14.26
CA ILE A 198 -0.22 7.80 -13.17
C ILE A 198 -1.18 8.94 -13.52
N ALA A 199 -0.72 10.00 -14.20
CA ALA A 199 -1.56 11.12 -14.62
C ALA A 199 -2.68 10.67 -15.57
N ASP A 200 -2.45 9.65 -16.40
CA ASP A 200 -3.45 9.10 -17.32
C ASP A 200 -4.57 8.32 -16.59
N TYR A 201 -4.32 7.82 -15.39
CA TYR A 201 -5.30 7.09 -14.57
C TYR A 201 -6.02 7.96 -13.53
N LEU A 202 -5.53 9.18 -13.29
CA LEU A 202 -6.11 10.13 -12.35
C LEU A 202 -7.49 10.71 -12.75
N PRO A 203 -7.90 10.81 -14.03
CA PRO A 203 -9.24 11.29 -14.40
C PRO A 203 -10.38 10.34 -14.00
N PHE A 204 -10.06 9.11 -13.61
CA PHE A 204 -11.06 8.10 -13.18
C PHE A 204 -11.15 7.98 -11.65
N LEU A 205 -10.43 8.82 -10.91
CA LEU A 205 -10.45 8.99 -9.47
C LEU A 205 -11.08 10.35 -9.12
#